data_bd9005d5ca0587a600dfbdc39521f0a9
#
_entry.id   bd9005d5ca0587a600dfbdc39521f0a9
#
_cell.length_a   1.000
_cell.length_b   1.000
_cell.length_c   1.000
_cell.angle_alpha   90.00
_cell.angle_beta   90.00
_cell.angle_gamma   90.00
#
_symmetry.space_group_name_H-M   'P 1'
#
loop_
_entity.id
_entity.type
_entity.pdbx_description
1 polymer ?
#
loop_
_entity_poly.entity_id
_entity_poly.type
_entity_poly.pdbx_seq_one_letter_code
_entity_poly.pdbx_strand_id
1 'polypeptide(L)'
;MRSPIQVMMDNLNRLENEQALEEMVFELYAPEATFEDPIQKVRGRKAIVGMYQDMVKIFPELTAVLKREVRNEQIHVAEWDMTFKSRYWPKAITLSGTSWLELDNKGMILSHKDYWDLWQFVRRAVALPEALLERLPEPLRHLLN
;
A
#
# COMPACT_ATOMS: atom_id res chain seq x y z
N MET A 1 8.58 -10.48 -19.02
CA MET A 1 8.64 -9.06 -18.60
C MET A 1 7.91 -8.88 -17.27
N ARG A 2 8.54 -8.25 -16.30
CA ARG A 2 7.91 -8.02 -14.99
C ARG A 2 6.77 -7.01 -15.12
N SER A 3 5.67 -7.23 -14.41
CA SER A 3 4.56 -6.28 -14.36
C SER A 3 4.94 -5.00 -13.59
N PRO A 4 4.23 -3.88 -13.80
CA PRO A 4 4.44 -2.67 -13.01
C PRO A 4 4.36 -2.91 -11.50
N ILE A 5 3.42 -3.75 -11.05
CA ILE A 5 3.28 -4.05 -9.63
C ILE A 5 4.48 -4.86 -9.08
N GLN A 6 5.02 -5.78 -9.88
CA GLN A 6 6.21 -6.52 -9.48
C GLN A 6 7.44 -5.62 -9.37
N VAL A 7 7.61 -4.71 -10.33
CA VAL A 7 8.69 -3.70 -10.28
C VAL A 7 8.56 -2.83 -9.03
N MET A 8 7.35 -2.39 -8.73
CA MET A 8 7.05 -1.58 -7.55
C MET A 8 7.40 -2.30 -6.25
N MET A 9 6.98 -3.57 -6.11
CA MET A 9 7.27 -4.37 -4.92
C MET A 9 8.75 -4.68 -4.76
N ASP A 10 9.43 -4.98 -5.86
CA ASP A 10 10.88 -5.20 -5.83
C ASP A 10 11.63 -3.94 -5.36
N ASN A 11 11.19 -2.77 -5.80
CA ASN A 11 11.76 -1.51 -5.33
C ASN A 11 11.48 -1.25 -3.86
N LEU A 12 10.24 -1.47 -3.40
CA LEU A 12 9.88 -1.30 -1.98
C LEU A 12 10.69 -2.23 -1.06
N ASN A 13 10.97 -3.45 -1.51
CA ASN A 13 11.74 -4.43 -0.74
C ASN A 13 13.25 -4.12 -0.71
N ARG A 14 13.74 -3.28 -1.61
CA ARG A 14 15.18 -2.98 -1.77
C ARG A 14 15.52 -1.51 -1.63
N LEU A 15 14.68 -0.74 -0.96
CA LEU A 15 14.87 0.70 -0.87
C LEU A 15 16.24 1.07 -0.30
N GLU A 16 17.10 1.56 -1.18
CA GLU A 16 18.44 2.02 -0.83
C GLU A 16 18.47 3.54 -0.56
N ASN A 17 17.59 4.32 -1.21
CA ASN A 17 17.53 5.77 -1.03
C ASN A 17 16.26 6.40 -1.62
N GLU A 18 16.01 7.68 -1.29
CA GLU A 18 14.86 8.44 -1.76
C GLU A 18 14.86 8.65 -3.28
N GLN A 19 16.03 8.71 -3.91
CA GLN A 19 16.14 8.88 -5.35
C GLN A 19 15.61 7.66 -6.10
N ALA A 20 15.79 6.45 -5.58
CA ALA A 20 15.27 5.22 -6.17
C ALA A 20 13.72 5.23 -6.21
N LEU A 21 13.06 5.81 -5.20
CA LEU A 21 11.61 6.00 -5.21
C LEU A 21 11.14 6.96 -6.30
N GLU A 22 11.83 8.09 -6.45
CA GLU A 22 11.52 9.07 -7.47
C GLU A 22 11.67 8.47 -8.87
N GLU A 23 12.77 7.77 -9.13
CA GLU A 23 13.02 7.09 -10.40
C GLU A 23 11.93 6.04 -10.69
N MET A 24 11.54 5.25 -9.70
CA MET A 24 10.46 4.27 -9.83
C MET A 24 9.13 4.93 -10.24
N VAL A 25 8.75 6.00 -9.57
CA VAL A 25 7.50 6.71 -9.88
C VAL A 25 7.52 7.29 -11.28
N PHE A 26 8.63 7.93 -11.67
CA PHE A 26 8.75 8.53 -13.01
C PHE A 26 8.80 7.47 -14.11
N GLU A 27 9.29 6.28 -13.83
CA GLU A 27 9.30 5.17 -14.78
C GLU A 27 7.92 4.54 -14.95
N LEU A 28 7.17 4.36 -13.85
CA LEU A 28 5.93 3.59 -13.84
C LEU A 28 4.66 4.42 -14.03
N TYR A 29 4.62 5.65 -13.51
CA TYR A 29 3.40 6.45 -13.47
C TYR A 29 3.36 7.52 -14.56
N ALA A 30 2.18 7.70 -15.17
CA ALA A 30 1.93 8.82 -16.05
C ALA A 30 2.01 10.17 -15.29
N PRO A 31 2.30 11.32 -15.98
CA PRO A 31 2.47 12.60 -15.28
C PRO A 31 1.31 13.02 -14.39
N GLU A 32 0.08 12.72 -14.80
CA GLU A 32 -1.15 13.10 -14.09
C GLU A 32 -1.80 11.91 -13.36
N ALA A 33 -1.03 10.86 -13.09
CA ALA A 33 -1.52 9.67 -12.43
C ALA A 33 -2.13 9.96 -11.05
N THR A 34 -3.12 9.16 -10.67
CA THR A 34 -3.73 9.21 -9.35
C THR A 34 -3.36 7.98 -8.54
N PHE A 35 -3.18 8.16 -7.25
CA PHE A 35 -3.05 7.09 -6.27
C PHE A 35 -4.11 7.27 -5.19
N GLU A 36 -4.81 6.19 -4.85
CA GLU A 36 -5.84 6.19 -3.81
C GLU A 36 -5.71 4.94 -2.95
N ASP A 37 -5.80 5.10 -1.66
CA ASP A 37 -5.93 4.01 -0.69
C ASP A 37 -6.95 4.40 0.39
N PRO A 38 -7.19 3.58 1.44
CA PRO A 38 -8.14 3.91 2.48
C PRO A 38 -7.84 5.18 3.28
N ILE A 39 -6.61 5.68 3.22
CA ILE A 39 -6.16 6.84 4.01
C ILE A 39 -6.13 8.12 3.19
N GLN A 40 -5.83 8.03 1.89
CA GLN A 40 -5.45 9.20 1.09
C GLN A 40 -5.78 9.05 -0.38
N LYS A 41 -5.84 10.20 -1.05
CA LYS A 41 -5.90 10.29 -2.50
C LYS A 41 -4.98 11.42 -2.96
N VAL A 42 -4.05 11.10 -3.84
CA VAL A 42 -3.07 12.05 -4.38
C VAL A 42 -3.03 12.00 -5.90
N ARG A 43 -2.61 13.09 -6.52
CA ARG A 43 -2.53 13.22 -7.97
C ARG A 43 -1.19 13.82 -8.38
N GLY A 44 -0.62 13.27 -9.45
CA GLY A 44 0.63 13.71 -10.02
C GLY A 44 1.85 13.02 -9.43
N ARG A 45 2.90 12.94 -10.21
CA ARG A 45 4.13 12.22 -9.83
C ARG A 45 4.75 12.74 -8.53
N LYS A 46 4.83 14.05 -8.35
CA LYS A 46 5.42 14.63 -7.12
C LYS A 46 4.67 14.22 -5.86
N ALA A 47 3.34 14.25 -5.92
CA ALA A 47 2.50 13.85 -4.79
C ALA A 47 2.63 12.35 -4.50
N ILE A 48 2.74 11.53 -5.55
CA ILE A 48 2.93 10.08 -5.42
C ILE A 48 4.31 9.77 -4.81
N VAL A 49 5.37 10.45 -5.27
CA VAL A 49 6.71 10.34 -4.65
C VAL A 49 6.66 10.69 -3.18
N GLY A 50 6.03 11.82 -2.83
CA GLY A 50 5.88 12.26 -1.44
C GLY A 50 5.17 11.23 -0.57
N MET A 51 4.11 10.62 -1.09
CA MET A 51 3.36 9.57 -0.41
C MET A 51 4.26 8.34 -0.11
N TYR A 52 5.02 7.87 -1.10
CA TYR A 52 5.96 6.76 -0.90
C TYR A 52 7.08 7.11 0.08
N GLN A 53 7.61 8.33 0.01
CA GLN A 53 8.64 8.81 0.94
C GLN A 53 8.14 8.82 2.38
N ASP A 54 6.93 9.30 2.61
CA ASP A 54 6.31 9.30 3.94
C ASP A 54 6.11 7.88 4.46
N MET A 55 5.64 6.98 3.59
CA MET A 55 5.43 5.58 3.94
C MET A 55 6.73 4.90 4.40
N VAL A 56 7.82 5.09 3.69
CA VAL A 56 9.10 4.44 4.05
C VAL A 56 9.78 5.10 5.25
N LYS A 57 9.50 6.37 5.54
CA LYS A 57 9.95 7.03 6.78
C LYS A 57 9.25 6.46 8.00
N ILE A 58 7.95 6.21 7.91
CA ILE A 58 7.16 5.62 8.99
C ILE A 58 7.49 4.13 9.15
N PHE A 59 7.68 3.43 8.04
CA PHE A 59 7.91 1.98 8.00
C PHE A 59 9.22 1.64 7.29
N PRO A 60 10.39 1.88 7.93
CA PRO A 60 11.69 1.68 7.27
C PRO A 60 11.98 0.22 6.91
N GLU A 61 11.30 -0.73 7.54
CA GLU A 61 11.44 -2.16 7.27
C GLU A 61 10.19 -2.75 6.59
N LEU A 62 9.55 -1.95 5.71
CA LEU A 62 8.43 -2.41 4.91
C LEU A 62 8.87 -3.51 3.95
N THR A 63 8.11 -4.60 3.90
CA THR A 63 8.26 -5.66 2.90
C THR A 63 6.94 -5.97 2.23
N ALA A 64 6.99 -6.33 0.95
CA ALA A 64 5.81 -6.67 0.17
C ALA A 64 6.03 -7.95 -0.62
N VAL A 65 5.03 -8.83 -0.63
CA VAL A 65 5.04 -10.08 -1.37
C VAL A 65 3.84 -10.12 -2.31
N LEU A 66 4.11 -10.24 -3.62
CA LEU A 66 3.07 -10.45 -4.61
C LEU A 66 2.58 -11.89 -4.52
N LYS A 67 1.28 -12.08 -4.33
CA LYS A 67 0.67 -13.41 -4.22
C LYS A 67 0.13 -13.90 -5.55
N ARG A 68 -0.61 -13.06 -6.24
CA ARG A 68 -1.16 -13.35 -7.57
C ARG A 68 -1.50 -12.07 -8.30
N GLU A 69 -1.51 -12.12 -9.62
CA GLU A 69 -1.99 -11.01 -10.44
C GLU A 69 -2.76 -11.50 -11.65
N VAL A 70 -3.70 -10.68 -12.07
CA VAL A 70 -4.44 -10.83 -13.31
C VAL A 70 -4.29 -9.54 -14.09
N ARG A 71 -4.00 -9.66 -15.37
CA ARG A 71 -3.77 -8.47 -16.20
C ARG A 71 -4.26 -8.65 -17.62
N ASN A 72 -4.72 -7.56 -18.20
CA ASN A 72 -4.89 -7.40 -19.63
C ASN A 72 -4.05 -6.18 -20.09
N GLU A 73 -4.29 -5.66 -21.27
CA GLU A 73 -3.50 -4.53 -21.80
C GLU A 73 -3.71 -3.21 -21.02
N GLN A 74 -4.85 -3.04 -20.37
CA GLN A 74 -5.25 -1.77 -19.73
C GLN A 74 -5.40 -1.88 -18.22
N ILE A 75 -5.73 -3.05 -17.69
CA ILE A 75 -6.04 -3.24 -16.26
C ILE A 75 -5.17 -4.35 -15.69
N HIS A 76 -4.46 -4.02 -14.62
CA HIS A 76 -3.71 -4.99 -13.82
C HIS A 76 -4.30 -5.02 -12.41
N VAL A 77 -4.60 -6.21 -11.91
CA VAL A 77 -5.06 -6.42 -10.53
C VAL A 77 -4.10 -7.36 -9.84
N ALA A 78 -3.60 -6.97 -8.70
CA ALA A 78 -2.64 -7.75 -7.94
C ALA A 78 -3.10 -7.91 -6.49
N GLU A 79 -2.95 -9.12 -5.95
CA GLU A 79 -3.11 -9.41 -4.53
C GLU A 79 -1.73 -9.55 -3.89
N TRP A 80 -1.55 -8.92 -2.74
CA TRP A 80 -0.27 -8.89 -2.06
C TRP A 80 -0.43 -8.98 -0.55
N ASP A 81 0.65 -9.39 0.11
CA ASP A 81 0.82 -9.25 1.55
C ASP A 81 1.91 -8.20 1.80
N MET A 82 1.63 -7.26 2.68
CA MET A 82 2.57 -6.21 3.04
C MET A 82 2.80 -6.25 4.55
N THR A 83 4.07 -6.29 4.96
CA THR A 83 4.46 -6.34 6.35
C THR A 83 5.09 -5.02 6.76
N PHE A 84 4.52 -4.41 7.79
CA PHE A 84 4.94 -3.13 8.33
C PHE A 84 5.60 -3.33 9.68
N LYS A 85 6.83 -2.87 9.82
CA LYS A 85 7.52 -2.77 11.10
C LYS A 85 7.77 -1.30 11.41
N SER A 86 7.53 -0.91 12.64
CA SER A 86 7.77 0.44 13.09
C SER A 86 8.37 0.43 14.49
N ARG A 87 9.18 1.44 14.80
CA ARG A 87 9.66 1.66 16.17
C ARG A 87 8.54 2.03 17.15
N TYR A 88 7.37 2.41 16.63
CA TYR A 88 6.23 2.88 17.43
C TYR A 88 5.36 1.76 17.98
N TRP A 89 5.51 0.53 17.49
CA TRP A 89 4.81 -0.65 18.02
C TRP A 89 5.69 -1.89 18.00
N PRO A 90 5.47 -2.81 18.97
CA PRO A 90 6.41 -3.91 19.22
C PRO A 90 6.35 -5.06 18.24
N LYS A 91 5.25 -5.21 17.50
CA LYS A 91 5.04 -6.34 16.59
C LYS A 91 4.89 -5.88 15.16
N ALA A 92 5.44 -6.64 14.21
CA ALA A 92 5.17 -6.45 12.80
C ALA A 92 3.68 -6.67 12.50
N ILE A 93 3.13 -5.87 11.57
CA ILE A 93 1.75 -5.97 11.12
C ILE A 93 1.79 -6.42 9.66
N THR A 94 1.13 -7.55 9.36
CA THR A 94 0.96 -8.02 7.98
C THR A 94 -0.49 -7.82 7.55
N LEU A 95 -0.67 -7.13 6.43
CA LEU A 95 -1.97 -6.88 5.81
C LEU A 95 -1.99 -7.48 4.41
N SER A 96 -3.10 -8.10 4.07
CA SER A 96 -3.41 -8.48 2.69
C SER A 96 -4.19 -7.37 2.01
N GLY A 97 -3.88 -7.10 0.77
CA GLY A 97 -4.58 -6.09 -0.01
C GLY A 97 -4.56 -6.41 -1.49
N THR A 98 -5.25 -5.57 -2.25
CA THR A 98 -5.25 -5.62 -3.70
C THR A 98 -4.98 -4.25 -4.28
N SER A 99 -4.22 -4.22 -5.37
CA SER A 99 -3.99 -3.02 -6.17
C SER A 99 -4.70 -3.15 -7.50
N TRP A 100 -5.43 -2.11 -7.90
CA TRP A 100 -6.03 -1.96 -9.22
C TRP A 100 -5.28 -0.87 -9.97
N LEU A 101 -4.64 -1.26 -11.07
CA LEU A 101 -3.91 -0.33 -11.93
C LEU A 101 -4.62 -0.19 -13.26
N GLU A 102 -4.85 1.05 -13.69
CA GLU A 102 -5.24 1.36 -15.08
C GLU A 102 -4.04 1.93 -15.81
N LEU A 103 -3.76 1.39 -16.99
CA LEU A 103 -2.60 1.77 -17.79
C LEU A 103 -3.03 2.53 -19.05
N ASP A 104 -2.18 3.44 -19.50
CA ASP A 104 -2.34 4.08 -20.80
C ASP A 104 -1.80 3.20 -21.94
N ASN A 105 -1.89 3.68 -23.18
CA ASN A 105 -1.42 2.96 -24.36
C ASN A 105 0.09 2.71 -24.40
N LYS A 106 0.84 3.42 -23.55
CA LYS A 106 2.30 3.26 -23.41
C LYS A 106 2.67 2.35 -22.25
N GLY A 107 1.68 1.82 -21.53
CA GLY A 107 1.90 0.99 -20.35
C GLY A 107 2.19 1.75 -19.07
N MET A 108 1.99 3.08 -19.06
CA MET A 108 2.17 3.91 -17.86
C MET A 108 0.92 3.87 -16.99
N ILE A 109 1.09 3.88 -15.68
CA ILE A 109 -0.03 3.87 -14.72
C ILE A 109 -0.73 5.22 -14.74
N LEU A 110 -2.02 5.19 -15.09
CA LEU A 110 -2.93 6.35 -15.01
C LEU A 110 -3.61 6.44 -13.65
N SER A 111 -4.00 5.30 -13.10
CA SER A 111 -4.72 5.20 -11.84
C SER A 111 -4.23 3.98 -11.07
N HIS A 112 -3.94 4.18 -9.79
CA HIS A 112 -3.54 3.14 -8.87
C HIS A 112 -4.45 3.23 -7.65
N LYS A 113 -5.24 2.20 -7.39
CA LYS A 113 -6.11 2.16 -6.23
C LYS A 113 -5.84 0.89 -5.41
N ASP A 114 -5.49 1.10 -4.15
CA ASP A 114 -5.26 0.04 -3.19
C ASP A 114 -6.47 -0.17 -2.31
N TYR A 115 -6.83 -1.43 -2.12
CA TYR A 115 -7.88 -1.87 -1.21
C TYR A 115 -7.26 -2.73 -0.12
N TRP A 116 -7.33 -2.26 1.10
CA TRP A 116 -6.91 -3.00 2.29
C TRP A 116 -7.74 -2.54 3.49
N ASP A 117 -7.76 -3.35 4.53
CA ASP A 117 -8.61 -3.11 5.68
C ASP A 117 -7.93 -2.15 6.66
N LEU A 118 -8.32 -0.87 6.60
CA LEU A 118 -7.82 0.17 7.49
C LEU A 118 -8.12 -0.16 8.95
N TRP A 119 -9.29 -0.74 9.23
CA TRP A 119 -9.67 -1.10 10.59
C TRP A 119 -8.75 -2.19 11.16
N GLN A 120 -8.42 -3.19 10.35
CA GLN A 120 -7.47 -4.23 10.76
C GLN A 120 -6.10 -3.65 11.10
N PHE A 121 -5.64 -2.69 10.31
CA PHE A 121 -4.39 -1.98 10.57
C PHE A 121 -4.46 -1.20 11.89
N VAL A 122 -5.48 -0.36 12.07
CA VAL A 122 -5.66 0.46 13.28
C VAL A 122 -5.77 -0.41 14.53
N ARG A 123 -6.54 -1.47 14.47
CA ARG A 123 -6.71 -2.39 15.59
C ARG A 123 -5.41 -3.06 16.03
N ARG A 124 -4.55 -3.41 15.09
CA ARG A 124 -3.24 -4.02 15.38
C ARG A 124 -2.18 -3.01 15.81
N ALA A 125 -2.24 -1.81 15.26
CA ALA A 125 -1.29 -0.74 15.58
C ALA A 125 -1.59 -0.09 16.93
N VAL A 126 -2.88 0.01 17.28
CA VAL A 126 -3.35 0.61 18.54
C VAL A 126 -4.00 -0.48 19.37
N ALA A 127 -3.36 -0.85 20.48
CA ALA A 127 -3.98 -1.73 21.46
C ALA A 127 -5.17 -0.99 22.11
N LEU A 128 -6.40 -1.31 21.69
CA LEU A 128 -7.59 -0.76 22.31
C LEU A 128 -7.72 -1.30 23.74
N PRO A 129 -7.91 -0.44 24.74
CA PRO A 129 -8.15 -0.87 26.11
C PRO A 129 -9.37 -1.81 26.15
N GLU A 130 -9.24 -2.93 26.85
CA GLU A 130 -10.31 -3.91 27.00
C GLU A 130 -11.60 -3.29 27.51
N ALA A 131 -11.49 -2.29 28.39
CA ALA A 131 -12.61 -1.51 28.91
C ALA A 131 -13.41 -0.76 27.83
N LEU A 132 -12.78 -0.36 26.72
CA LEU A 132 -13.47 0.26 25.57
C LEU A 132 -14.16 -0.80 24.70
N LEU A 133 -13.56 -1.96 24.55
CA LEU A 133 -14.16 -3.09 23.81
C LEU A 133 -15.43 -3.59 24.49
N GLU A 134 -15.47 -3.64 25.84
CA GLU A 134 -16.62 -4.06 26.61
C GLU A 134 -17.81 -3.12 26.49
N ARG A 135 -17.60 -1.85 26.17
CA ARG A 135 -18.66 -0.86 25.95
C ARG A 135 -19.33 -0.94 24.59
N LEU A 136 -18.76 -1.72 23.68
CA LEU A 136 -19.33 -1.86 22.34
C LEU A 136 -20.48 -2.87 22.35
N PRO A 137 -21.54 -2.63 21.54
CA PRO A 137 -22.58 -3.64 21.32
C PRO A 137 -21.97 -4.97 20.88
N GLU A 138 -22.54 -6.06 21.34
CA GLU A 138 -22.02 -7.42 21.12
C GLU A 138 -21.72 -7.75 19.64
N PRO A 139 -22.58 -7.37 18.65
CA PRO A 139 -22.26 -7.60 17.24
C PRO A 139 -20.99 -6.90 16.79
N LEU A 140 -20.68 -5.71 17.32
CA LEU A 140 -19.45 -4.97 17.00
C LEU A 140 -18.23 -5.58 17.66
N ARG A 141 -18.36 -6.19 18.84
CA ARG A 141 -17.25 -6.89 19.49
C ARG A 141 -16.74 -8.06 18.67
N HIS A 142 -17.66 -8.81 18.02
CA HIS A 142 -17.29 -9.92 17.14
C HIS A 142 -16.53 -9.48 15.90
N LEU A 143 -16.82 -8.26 15.39
CA LEU A 143 -16.11 -7.69 14.27
C LEU A 143 -14.69 -7.22 14.65
N LEU A 144 -14.42 -7.02 15.95
CA LEU A 144 -13.16 -6.46 16.45
C LEU A 144 -12.19 -7.49 17.00
N ASN A 145 -12.62 -8.75 17.11
CA ASN A 145 -11.79 -9.86 17.63
C ASN A 145 -11.08 -10.62 16.53
#